data_9d46c3c11d44f260dfa9fc3c18eace0b
#
_entry.id   9d46c3c11d44f260dfa9fc3c18eace0b
#
_cell.length_a   1.000
_cell.length_b   1.000
_cell.length_c   1.000
_cell.angle_alpha   90.00
_cell.angle_beta   90.00
_cell.angle_gamma   90.00
#
_symmetry.space_group_name_H-M   'P 1'
#
loop_
_entity.id
_entity.type
_entity.pdbx_description
1 polymer ?
#
loop_
_entity_poly.entity_id
_entity_poly.type
_entity_poly.pdbx_seq_one_letter_code
_entity_poly.pdbx_strand_id
1 'polypeptide(L)'
;MLIVSQDLPDIIAIDEYYISAGGSVSGVNDGIFIDLTDKLAENSPDYLEAITADPFTWKMCSTADNRITEYNQIKSTAPAWQRTICRPDMMEKVGWGDRRPVTMDDYTELFGDFKEKLGIPSIAIGSKGRSNQLMFPYGIMIGFFVKEDGSIGYGMYEDGYRDYLAQMAEWYEKGYIHPDF
;
A
#
# COMPACT_ATOMS: atom_id res chain seq x y z
N MET A 1 -10.44 1.61 -23.17
CA MET A 1 -11.23 1.66 -24.43
C MET A 1 -11.78 0.30 -24.88
N LEU A 2 -11.39 -0.81 -24.23
CA LEU A 2 -11.87 -2.17 -24.59
C LEU A 2 -13.39 -2.29 -24.45
N ILE A 3 -14.01 -1.67 -23.44
CA ILE A 3 -15.47 -1.72 -23.21
C ILE A 3 -16.24 -1.11 -24.39
N VAL A 4 -15.77 0.01 -24.92
CA VAL A 4 -16.46 0.74 -26.00
C VAL A 4 -16.41 -0.02 -27.32
N SER A 5 -15.35 -0.77 -27.55
CA SER A 5 -15.20 -1.60 -28.77
C SER A 5 -15.97 -2.90 -28.70
N GLN A 6 -16.42 -3.32 -27.50
CA GLN A 6 -17.00 -4.64 -27.22
C GLN A 6 -16.11 -5.83 -27.62
N ASP A 7 -14.83 -5.58 -27.84
CA ASP A 7 -13.82 -6.59 -28.15
C ASP A 7 -13.03 -6.88 -26.86
N LEU A 8 -13.67 -7.58 -25.94
CA LEU A 8 -13.09 -7.94 -24.66
C LEU A 8 -12.37 -9.29 -24.76
N PRO A 9 -11.15 -9.40 -24.24
CA PRO A 9 -10.50 -10.69 -24.08
C PRO A 9 -11.24 -11.53 -23.01
N ASP A 10 -11.07 -12.86 -23.08
CA ASP A 10 -11.67 -13.78 -22.12
C ASP A 10 -11.18 -13.55 -20.68
N ILE A 11 -9.94 -13.10 -20.51
CA ILE A 11 -9.31 -12.81 -19.22
C ILE A 11 -8.64 -11.45 -19.27
N ILE A 12 -8.91 -10.62 -18.26
CA ILE A 12 -8.29 -9.30 -18.09
C ILE A 12 -7.50 -9.31 -16.77
N ALA A 13 -6.20 -9.06 -16.85
CA ALA A 13 -5.31 -8.98 -15.68
C ALA A 13 -5.06 -7.52 -15.32
N ILE A 14 -6.06 -6.85 -14.77
CA ILE A 14 -5.99 -5.44 -14.36
C ILE A 14 -7.01 -5.19 -13.24
N ASP A 15 -6.76 -4.15 -12.45
CA ASP A 15 -7.70 -3.64 -11.46
C ASP A 15 -9.03 -3.22 -12.11
N GLU A 16 -10.13 -3.67 -11.57
CA GLU A 16 -11.50 -3.49 -12.06
C GLU A 16 -11.91 -2.02 -12.24
N TYR A 17 -11.38 -1.12 -11.41
CA TYR A 17 -11.66 0.32 -11.49
C TYR A 17 -11.20 0.96 -12.79
N TYR A 18 -10.21 0.37 -13.44
CA TYR A 18 -9.75 0.86 -14.75
C TYR A 18 -10.61 0.36 -15.91
N ILE A 19 -11.46 -0.63 -15.66
CA ILE A 19 -12.29 -1.26 -16.68
C ILE A 19 -13.73 -0.80 -16.58
N SER A 20 -14.30 -0.79 -15.37
CA SER A 20 -15.69 -0.41 -15.12
C SER A 20 -15.77 0.74 -14.11
N ALA A 21 -16.40 1.82 -14.49
CA ALA A 21 -16.56 3.03 -13.65
C ALA A 21 -17.34 2.78 -12.34
N GLY A 22 -18.05 1.67 -12.21
CA GLY A 22 -18.77 1.26 -11.02
C GLY A 22 -18.15 0.07 -10.30
N GLY A 23 -16.91 -0.32 -10.66
CA GLY A 23 -16.24 -1.50 -10.12
C GLY A 23 -16.91 -2.81 -10.56
N SER A 24 -16.60 -3.89 -9.85
CA SER A 24 -17.02 -5.25 -10.21
C SER A 24 -18.54 -5.43 -10.26
N VAL A 25 -19.28 -4.82 -9.32
CA VAL A 25 -20.75 -4.94 -9.27
C VAL A 25 -21.38 -4.35 -10.53
N SER A 26 -20.96 -3.16 -10.92
CA SER A 26 -21.43 -2.51 -12.15
C SER A 26 -21.01 -3.29 -13.38
N GLY A 27 -19.75 -3.76 -13.40
CA GLY A 27 -19.22 -4.53 -14.51
C GLY A 27 -20.01 -5.83 -14.78
N VAL A 28 -20.47 -6.52 -13.74
CA VAL A 28 -21.36 -7.68 -13.91
C VAL A 28 -22.76 -7.28 -14.39
N ASN A 29 -23.33 -6.22 -13.81
CA ASN A 29 -24.67 -5.75 -14.20
C ASN A 29 -24.70 -5.27 -15.66
N ASP A 30 -23.61 -4.70 -16.14
CA ASP A 30 -23.44 -4.19 -17.50
C ASP A 30 -22.98 -5.29 -18.50
N GLY A 31 -22.80 -6.53 -18.01
CA GLY A 31 -22.37 -7.66 -18.84
C GLY A 31 -20.91 -7.63 -19.30
N ILE A 32 -20.06 -6.82 -18.61
CA ILE A 32 -18.62 -6.72 -18.88
C ILE A 32 -17.88 -7.87 -18.22
N PHE A 33 -18.26 -8.19 -16.96
CA PHE A 33 -17.69 -9.29 -16.18
C PHE A 33 -18.71 -10.43 -16.02
N ILE A 34 -18.20 -11.63 -15.84
CA ILE A 34 -19.00 -12.81 -15.55
C ILE A 34 -19.12 -12.96 -14.03
N ASP A 35 -20.33 -13.26 -13.54
CA ASP A 35 -20.52 -13.76 -12.19
C ASP A 35 -19.98 -15.17 -12.09
N LEU A 36 -18.95 -15.38 -11.29
CA LEU A 36 -18.27 -16.64 -11.08
C LEU A 36 -18.82 -17.43 -9.89
N THR A 37 -19.67 -16.84 -9.07
CA THR A 37 -20.08 -17.37 -7.76
C THR A 37 -20.54 -18.83 -7.85
N ASP A 38 -21.49 -19.12 -8.72
CA ASP A 38 -22.04 -20.46 -8.88
C ASP A 38 -21.16 -21.40 -9.73
N LYS A 39 -20.08 -20.87 -10.31
CA LYS A 39 -19.19 -21.61 -11.21
C LYS A 39 -17.97 -22.18 -10.49
N LEU A 40 -17.62 -21.62 -9.31
CA LEU A 40 -16.38 -21.98 -8.62
C LEU A 40 -16.39 -23.42 -8.11
N ALA A 41 -17.50 -23.91 -7.60
CA ALA A 41 -17.58 -25.26 -7.04
C ALA A 41 -17.20 -26.34 -8.04
N GLU A 42 -17.55 -26.15 -9.29
CA GLU A 42 -17.28 -27.12 -10.38
C GLU A 42 -15.91 -26.87 -11.05
N ASN A 43 -15.57 -25.58 -11.26
CA ASN A 43 -14.44 -25.22 -12.12
C ASN A 43 -13.16 -24.81 -11.34
N SER A 44 -13.29 -24.45 -10.07
CA SER A 44 -12.17 -23.98 -9.25
C SER A 44 -12.39 -24.28 -7.76
N PRO A 45 -12.56 -25.55 -7.37
CA PRO A 45 -12.88 -25.93 -5.99
C PRO A 45 -11.80 -25.53 -5.01
N ASP A 46 -10.51 -25.61 -5.35
CA ASP A 46 -9.40 -25.23 -4.49
C ASP A 46 -9.40 -23.71 -4.21
N TYR A 47 -9.76 -22.91 -5.22
CA TYR A 47 -9.91 -21.45 -5.02
C TYR A 47 -11.10 -21.14 -4.11
N LEU A 48 -12.24 -21.82 -4.32
CA LEU A 48 -13.42 -21.67 -3.47
C LEU A 48 -13.09 -22.03 -2.02
N GLU A 49 -12.39 -23.14 -1.78
CA GLU A 49 -11.93 -23.55 -0.45
C GLU A 49 -11.05 -22.44 0.18
N ALA A 50 -10.09 -21.92 -0.57
CA ALA A 50 -9.17 -20.89 -0.08
C ALA A 50 -9.90 -19.59 0.30
N ILE A 51 -10.86 -19.11 -0.49
CA ILE A 51 -11.57 -17.85 -0.19
C ILE A 51 -12.64 -18.01 0.89
N THR A 52 -13.11 -19.23 1.14
CA THR A 52 -14.07 -19.53 2.19
C THR A 52 -13.45 -20.00 3.50
N ALA A 53 -12.12 -20.13 3.55
CA ALA A 53 -11.37 -20.60 4.73
C ALA A 53 -11.60 -19.72 5.97
N ASP A 54 -11.82 -18.41 5.78
CA ASP A 54 -12.21 -17.51 6.83
C ASP A 54 -13.10 -16.36 6.31
N PRO A 55 -13.96 -15.77 7.18
CA PRO A 55 -14.88 -14.71 6.76
C PRO A 55 -14.22 -13.43 6.26
N PHE A 56 -12.99 -13.14 6.68
CA PHE A 56 -12.26 -11.96 6.23
C PHE A 56 -11.80 -12.15 4.78
N THR A 57 -11.21 -13.31 4.45
CA THR A 57 -10.81 -13.64 3.08
C THR A 57 -12.01 -13.61 2.13
N TRP A 58 -13.16 -14.17 2.55
CA TRP A 58 -14.39 -14.07 1.76
C TRP A 58 -14.78 -12.62 1.45
N LYS A 59 -14.79 -11.74 2.48
CA LYS A 59 -15.13 -10.32 2.31
C LYS A 59 -14.15 -9.57 1.41
N MET A 60 -12.88 -9.96 1.41
CA MET A 60 -11.86 -9.34 0.57
C MET A 60 -11.97 -9.77 -0.90
N CYS A 61 -12.50 -10.96 -1.15
CA CYS A 61 -12.62 -11.54 -2.49
C CYS A 61 -14.00 -11.37 -3.10
N SER A 62 -15.02 -11.01 -2.31
CA SER A 62 -16.40 -10.85 -2.78
C SER A 62 -16.80 -9.39 -2.89
N THR A 63 -17.71 -9.11 -3.80
CA THR A 63 -18.36 -7.82 -3.93
C THR A 63 -19.30 -7.54 -2.75
N ALA A 64 -19.78 -6.29 -2.63
CA ALA A 64 -20.71 -5.90 -1.56
C ALA A 64 -22.03 -6.70 -1.55
N ASP A 65 -22.43 -7.25 -2.69
CA ASP A 65 -23.60 -8.12 -2.86
C ASP A 65 -23.24 -9.61 -2.90
N ASN A 66 -22.05 -9.97 -2.38
CA ASN A 66 -21.53 -11.34 -2.22
C ASN A 66 -21.33 -12.13 -3.52
N ARG A 67 -21.05 -11.46 -4.62
CA ARG A 67 -20.65 -12.12 -5.88
C ARG A 67 -19.14 -12.23 -5.99
N ILE A 68 -18.65 -13.26 -6.65
CA ILE A 68 -17.25 -13.42 -7.04
C ILE A 68 -17.14 -13.09 -8.53
N THR A 69 -16.30 -12.11 -8.85
CA THR A 69 -16.16 -11.55 -10.21
C THR A 69 -14.75 -11.68 -10.76
N GLU A 70 -13.82 -12.09 -9.90
CA GLU A 70 -12.40 -12.17 -10.23
C GLU A 70 -11.69 -13.24 -9.41
N TYR A 71 -10.50 -13.63 -9.87
CA TYR A 71 -9.58 -14.48 -9.13
C TYR A 71 -8.54 -13.62 -8.41
N ASN A 72 -8.74 -13.38 -7.13
CA ASN A 72 -7.81 -12.64 -6.30
C ASN A 72 -6.56 -13.48 -5.96
N GLN A 73 -5.41 -12.82 -5.88
CA GLN A 73 -4.19 -13.49 -5.41
C GLN A 73 -4.26 -13.69 -3.90
N ILE A 74 -4.43 -14.96 -3.47
CA ILE A 74 -4.43 -15.32 -2.06
C ILE A 74 -3.02 -15.73 -1.63
N LYS A 75 -2.53 -15.13 -0.56
CA LYS A 75 -1.21 -15.42 0.00
C LYS A 75 -1.37 -15.92 1.43
N SER A 76 -0.70 -17.02 1.76
CA SER A 76 -0.66 -17.56 3.12
C SER A 76 0.11 -16.67 4.11
N THR A 77 0.89 -15.72 3.62
CA THR A 77 1.64 -14.75 4.41
C THR A 77 1.49 -13.37 3.79
N ALA A 78 1.38 -12.35 4.62
CA ALA A 78 1.46 -10.96 4.20
C ALA A 78 2.93 -10.53 4.11
N PRO A 79 3.60 -10.65 2.96
CA PRO A 79 4.98 -10.21 2.84
C PRO A 79 5.02 -8.70 3.02
N ALA A 80 6.04 -8.19 3.71
CA ALA A 80 6.25 -6.76 3.79
C ALA A 80 6.44 -6.20 2.37
N TRP A 81 5.44 -5.48 1.89
CA TRP A 81 5.44 -4.89 0.55
C TRP A 81 6.50 -3.81 0.37
N GLN A 82 6.73 -3.04 1.43
CA GLN A 82 7.69 -1.94 1.44
C GLN A 82 8.64 -2.09 2.63
N ARG A 83 9.90 -1.74 2.43
CA ARG A 83 10.94 -1.82 3.46
C ARG A 83 11.90 -0.65 3.30
N THR A 84 12.42 -0.17 4.41
CA THR A 84 13.58 0.71 4.40
C THR A 84 14.82 -0.11 4.01
N ILE A 85 15.53 0.34 3.00
CA ILE A 85 16.80 -0.25 2.57
C ILE A 85 17.90 0.72 2.91
N CYS A 86 18.90 0.25 3.65
CA CYS A 86 20.10 1.01 3.98
C CYS A 86 21.31 0.43 3.21
N ARG A 87 22.21 1.30 2.82
CA ARG A 87 23.51 0.91 2.23
C ARG A 87 24.52 0.68 3.35
N PRO A 88 24.99 -0.57 3.58
CA PRO A 88 25.89 -0.87 4.70
C PRO A 88 27.20 -0.07 4.65
N ASP A 89 27.77 0.11 3.47
CA ASP A 89 29.01 0.87 3.27
C ASP A 89 28.86 2.35 3.64
N MET A 90 27.68 2.93 3.46
CA MET A 90 27.40 4.31 3.89
C MET A 90 27.11 4.37 5.39
N MET A 91 26.38 3.40 5.93
CA MET A 91 26.15 3.29 7.37
C MET A 91 27.47 3.25 8.15
N GLU A 92 28.46 2.50 7.65
CA GLU A 92 29.79 2.44 8.21
C GLU A 92 30.50 3.80 8.17
N LYS A 93 30.47 4.49 7.04
CA LYS A 93 31.10 5.81 6.85
C LYS A 93 30.55 6.89 7.78
N VAL A 94 29.27 6.80 8.13
CA VAL A 94 28.66 7.76 9.08
C VAL A 94 28.78 7.32 10.54
N GLY A 95 29.38 6.15 10.79
CA GLY A 95 29.66 5.65 12.14
C GLY A 95 28.51 4.86 12.77
N TRP A 96 27.54 4.46 11.98
CA TRP A 96 26.39 3.65 12.43
C TRP A 96 26.66 2.14 12.38
N GLY A 97 27.51 1.67 11.44
CA GLY A 97 27.81 0.27 11.28
C GLY A 97 26.54 -0.58 11.16
N ASP A 98 26.37 -1.53 12.08
CA ASP A 98 25.20 -2.40 12.15
C ASP A 98 24.01 -1.81 12.93
N ARG A 99 24.16 -0.65 13.55
CA ARG A 99 23.04 0.04 14.22
C ARG A 99 21.93 0.33 13.21
N ARG A 100 20.71 0.18 13.64
CA ARG A 100 19.50 0.46 12.83
C ARG A 100 18.64 1.50 13.56
N PRO A 101 18.05 2.47 12.84
CA PRO A 101 17.10 3.40 13.43
C PRO A 101 15.83 2.63 13.81
N VAL A 102 15.32 2.91 15.01
CA VAL A 102 14.10 2.31 15.57
C VAL A 102 13.03 3.37 15.82
N THR A 103 13.46 4.55 16.23
CA THR A 103 12.59 5.70 16.52
C THR A 103 12.73 6.79 15.45
N MET A 104 11.80 7.74 15.43
CA MET A 104 11.90 8.91 14.54
C MET A 104 13.11 9.80 14.90
N ASP A 105 13.51 9.83 16.17
CA ASP A 105 14.72 10.52 16.62
C ASP A 105 15.98 9.83 16.08
N ASP A 106 16.02 8.50 16.08
CA ASP A 106 17.13 7.75 15.46
C ASP A 106 17.22 8.05 13.95
N TYR A 107 16.08 8.16 13.27
CA TYR A 107 16.09 8.54 11.85
C TYR A 107 16.59 9.96 11.66
N THR A 108 16.21 10.90 12.53
CA THR A 108 16.68 12.28 12.47
C THR A 108 18.19 12.37 12.71
N GLU A 109 18.71 11.62 13.68
CA GLU A 109 20.15 11.52 13.95
C GLU A 109 20.89 10.94 12.73
N LEU A 110 20.42 9.81 12.21
CA LEU A 110 21.02 9.15 11.05
C LEU A 110 21.07 10.09 9.83
N PHE A 111 19.98 10.79 9.54
CA PHE A 111 19.90 11.70 8.41
C PHE A 111 20.81 12.92 8.59
N GLY A 112 20.95 13.41 9.83
CA GLY A 112 21.91 14.45 10.18
C GLY A 112 23.35 13.99 9.91
N ASP A 113 23.70 12.78 10.34
CA ASP A 113 25.01 12.19 10.12
C ASP A 113 25.33 12.01 8.62
N PHE A 114 24.36 11.56 7.82
CA PHE A 114 24.55 11.50 6.37
C PHE A 114 24.79 12.87 5.75
N LYS A 115 24.03 13.87 6.17
CA LYS A 115 24.20 15.24 5.68
C LYS A 115 25.53 15.84 6.06
N GLU A 116 25.91 15.70 7.32
CA GLU A 116 27.13 16.28 7.86
C GLU A 116 28.40 15.60 7.32
N LYS A 117 28.42 14.25 7.34
CA LYS A 117 29.63 13.48 7.04
C LYS A 117 29.80 13.17 5.55
N LEU A 118 28.70 13.05 4.80
CA LEU A 118 28.72 12.69 3.38
C LEU A 118 28.23 13.81 2.45
N GLY A 119 27.60 14.85 2.98
CA GLY A 119 27.06 15.96 2.19
C GLY A 119 25.87 15.61 1.29
N ILE A 120 25.24 14.47 1.50
CA ILE A 120 24.16 13.96 0.66
C ILE A 120 22.82 13.92 1.41
N PRO A 121 21.67 14.06 0.69
CA PRO A 121 20.36 13.76 1.25
C PRO A 121 20.26 12.27 1.60
N SER A 122 19.62 11.96 2.70
CA SER A 122 19.49 10.57 3.18
C SER A 122 18.29 9.86 2.62
N ILE A 123 17.22 10.59 2.34
CA ILE A 123 15.98 10.04 1.81
C ILE A 123 15.90 10.34 0.33
N ALA A 124 16.00 9.29 -0.48
CA ALA A 124 15.46 9.29 -1.82
C ALA A 124 14.08 8.63 -1.74
N ILE A 125 13.05 9.44 -1.62
CA ILE A 125 11.68 8.95 -1.71
C ILE A 125 11.41 8.66 -3.18
N GLY A 126 11.60 7.41 -3.57
CA GLY A 126 11.33 6.99 -4.94
C GLY A 126 9.84 7.05 -5.24
N SER A 127 9.48 7.87 -6.23
CA SER A 127 8.20 7.98 -6.93
C SER A 127 6.92 8.15 -6.10
N LYS A 128 6.19 9.16 -6.49
CA LYS A 128 4.77 9.46 -6.23
C LYS A 128 4.08 8.65 -5.12
N GLY A 129 4.01 9.24 -3.93
CA GLY A 129 3.10 8.77 -2.88
C GLY A 129 3.54 7.53 -2.11
N ARG A 130 4.80 7.09 -2.20
CA ARG A 130 5.28 5.90 -1.49
C ARG A 130 6.05 6.19 -0.19
N SER A 131 5.90 7.38 0.36
CA SER A 131 6.41 7.74 1.69
C SER A 131 5.52 7.30 2.85
N ASN A 132 4.52 6.47 2.58
CA ASN A 132 3.49 6.07 3.54
C ASN A 132 4.06 5.39 4.80
N GLN A 133 5.21 4.71 4.68
CA GLN A 133 5.84 4.07 5.85
C GLN A 133 6.23 5.08 6.94
N LEU A 134 6.56 6.31 6.56
CA LEU A 134 6.90 7.36 7.50
C LEU A 134 5.68 7.95 8.22
N MET A 135 4.47 7.56 7.81
CA MET A 135 3.22 7.94 8.46
C MET A 135 2.88 7.02 9.65
N PHE A 136 3.28 5.74 9.58
CA PHE A 136 2.92 4.76 10.61
C PHE A 136 3.38 5.12 12.02
N PRO A 137 4.58 5.69 12.25
CA PRO A 137 5.00 6.13 13.57
C PRO A 137 4.10 7.20 14.20
N TYR A 138 3.31 7.89 13.40
CA TYR A 138 2.33 8.90 13.83
C TYR A 138 0.91 8.33 13.98
N GLY A 139 0.75 7.02 13.88
CA GLY A 139 -0.55 6.34 14.00
C GLY A 139 -1.51 6.60 12.83
N ILE A 140 -1.00 6.98 11.67
CA ILE A 140 -1.79 7.34 10.49
C ILE A 140 -1.42 6.53 9.26
N MET A 141 -2.36 6.45 8.33
CA MET A 141 -2.18 5.86 7.00
C MET A 141 -2.75 6.79 5.94
N ILE A 142 -2.37 6.59 4.68
CA ILE A 142 -3.05 7.25 3.55
C ILE A 142 -4.47 6.67 3.41
N GLY A 143 -5.45 7.57 3.23
CA GLY A 143 -6.85 7.19 3.04
C GLY A 143 -7.57 6.74 4.30
N PHE A 144 -8.55 5.87 4.14
CA PHE A 144 -9.33 5.33 5.25
C PHE A 144 -8.61 4.15 5.89
N PHE A 145 -8.73 4.04 7.20
CA PHE A 145 -8.19 2.92 7.99
C PHE A 145 -9.05 2.66 9.24
N VAL A 146 -8.91 1.47 9.78
CA VAL A 146 -9.59 1.08 11.02
C VAL A 146 -8.69 1.44 12.20
N LYS A 147 -9.19 2.23 13.14
CA LYS A 147 -8.51 2.58 14.39
C LYS A 147 -8.53 1.41 15.39
N GLU A 148 -7.73 1.50 16.44
CA GLU A 148 -7.69 0.49 17.51
C GLU A 148 -9.04 0.27 18.20
N ASP A 149 -9.88 1.31 18.28
CA ASP A 149 -11.23 1.25 18.84
C ASP A 149 -12.28 0.70 17.85
N GLY A 150 -11.86 0.31 16.65
CA GLY A 150 -12.74 -0.20 15.59
C GLY A 150 -13.44 0.88 14.76
N SER A 151 -13.27 2.17 15.07
CA SER A 151 -13.81 3.26 14.25
C SER A 151 -13.02 3.45 12.97
N ILE A 152 -13.61 4.12 12.00
CA ILE A 152 -12.95 4.46 10.73
C ILE A 152 -12.29 5.83 10.86
N GLY A 153 -10.97 5.86 10.64
CA GLY A 153 -10.18 7.07 10.49
C GLY A 153 -9.91 7.42 9.04
N TYR A 154 -9.61 8.68 8.79
CA TYR A 154 -9.05 9.15 7.52
C TYR A 154 -7.75 9.89 7.81
N GLY A 155 -6.62 9.35 7.35
CA GLY A 155 -5.30 9.77 7.79
C GLY A 155 -5.03 11.27 7.78
N MET A 156 -5.51 11.97 6.75
CA MET A 156 -5.31 13.43 6.63
C MET A 156 -6.10 14.26 7.65
N TYR A 157 -7.09 13.68 8.33
CA TYR A 157 -7.90 14.35 9.36
C TYR A 157 -7.48 13.99 10.79
N GLU A 158 -6.51 13.06 10.94
CA GLU A 158 -6.00 12.67 12.23
C GLU A 158 -4.92 13.65 12.72
N ASP A 159 -4.83 13.85 14.02
CA ASP A 159 -3.86 14.78 14.64
C ASP A 159 -2.40 14.45 14.26
N GLY A 160 -2.07 13.16 14.18
CA GLY A 160 -0.74 12.69 13.77
C GLY A 160 -0.31 13.14 12.37
N TYR A 161 -1.25 13.54 11.51
CA TYR A 161 -0.89 14.05 10.18
C TYR A 161 -0.17 15.40 10.22
N ARG A 162 -0.56 16.26 11.16
CA ARG A 162 0.13 17.55 11.39
C ARG A 162 1.57 17.31 11.84
N ASP A 163 1.77 16.38 12.79
CA ASP A 163 3.10 16.08 13.33
C ASP A 163 3.99 15.45 12.26
N TYR A 164 3.42 14.54 11.47
CA TYR A 164 4.10 13.98 10.29
C TYR A 164 4.55 15.08 9.32
N LEU A 165 3.66 15.99 8.94
CA LEU A 165 4.00 17.08 8.01
C LEU A 165 5.06 18.02 8.58
N ALA A 166 4.99 18.33 9.87
CA ALA A 166 5.99 19.17 10.54
C ALA A 166 7.37 18.51 10.49
N GLN A 167 7.45 17.21 10.77
CA GLN A 167 8.70 16.47 10.69
C GLN A 167 9.24 16.38 9.26
N MET A 168 8.37 16.15 8.26
CA MET A 168 8.80 16.13 6.87
C MET A 168 9.30 17.49 6.39
N ALA A 169 8.64 18.57 6.78
CA ALA A 169 9.08 19.93 6.47
C ALA A 169 10.46 20.24 7.10
N GLU A 170 10.64 19.90 8.37
CA GLU A 170 11.93 20.03 9.05
C GLU A 170 13.05 19.28 8.33
N TRP A 171 12.81 18.02 7.98
CA TRP A 171 13.81 17.21 7.27
C TRP A 171 14.11 17.74 5.86
N TYR A 172 13.10 18.30 5.18
CA TYR A 172 13.28 18.94 3.89
C TYR A 172 14.15 20.21 4.02
N GLU A 173 13.84 21.09 4.97
CA GLU A 173 14.62 22.32 5.25
C GLU A 173 16.07 22.02 5.62
N LYS A 174 16.31 20.95 6.39
CA LYS A 174 17.65 20.49 6.73
C LYS A 174 18.38 19.81 5.57
N GLY A 175 17.70 19.58 4.45
CA GLY A 175 18.24 18.90 3.27
C GLY A 175 18.47 17.40 3.50
N TYR A 176 17.71 16.77 4.38
CA TYR A 176 17.71 15.32 4.58
C TYR A 176 16.89 14.61 3.53
N ILE A 177 15.87 15.26 2.99
CA ILE A 177 15.06 14.79 1.87
C ILE A 177 15.65 15.32 0.57
N HIS A 178 15.71 14.49 -0.45
CA HIS A 178 16.18 14.90 -1.78
C HIS A 178 15.21 15.96 -2.35
N PRO A 179 15.70 17.07 -2.96
CA PRO A 179 14.81 18.12 -3.46
C PRO A 179 13.88 17.70 -4.58
N ASP A 180 14.22 16.63 -5.29
CA ASP A 180 13.44 16.08 -6.41
C ASP A 180 12.56 14.88 -5.99
N PHE A 181 12.15 14.82 -4.71
CA PHE A 181 11.30 13.72 -4.21
C PHE A 181 9.87 13.75 -4.76
#